data_d2c1682ec34fa041ce72f5dbea89c5ac
#
_entry.id   d2c1682ec34fa041ce72f5dbea89c5ac
#
_cell.length_a   1.000
_cell.length_b   1.000
_cell.length_c   1.000
_cell.angle_alpha   90.00
_cell.angle_beta   90.00
_cell.angle_gamma   90.00
#
_symmetry.space_group_name_H-M   'P 1'
#
loop_
_entity.id
_entity.type
_entity.pdbx_description
1 polymer ?
#
loop_
_entity_poly.entity_id
_entity_poly.type
_entity_poly.pdbx_seq_one_letter_code
_entity_poly.pdbx_strand_id
1 'polypeptide(L)'
;MPNLTVRNKSQILESNYSDSLSLTLEAIEVGLKSVNPASLMKNSVKFRNDCLRIFDYKGMSVEYDTRLIGSIYLVGAGKATAAMADSFISIVNSRKVKEGCVTVPYGINMKSNLCLVTNAAHPVPDSNGIVGTKRIVKLLEKANKNDLVVMFLSGGASALMPLP
;
A
#
# COMPACT_ATOMS: atom_id res chain seq x y z
N MET A 1 -0.99 0.42 14.29
CA MET A 1 -0.82 -0.74 13.39
C MET A 1 -1.17 -1.98 14.20
N PRO A 2 -1.88 -2.98 13.66
CA PRO A 2 -2.03 -4.23 14.39
C PRO A 2 -0.64 -4.83 14.63
N ASN A 3 -0.40 -5.27 15.85
CA ASN A 3 0.82 -6.01 16.18
C ASN A 3 0.82 -7.29 15.32
N LEU A 4 1.77 -7.41 14.40
CA LEU A 4 1.99 -8.61 13.61
C LEU A 4 2.70 -9.64 14.48
N THR A 5 1.95 -10.17 15.44
CA THR A 5 2.39 -11.19 16.40
C THR A 5 1.43 -12.36 16.38
N VAL A 6 1.91 -13.52 16.71
CA VAL A 6 1.06 -14.71 16.93
C VAL A 6 0.23 -14.44 18.17
N ARG A 7 -1.08 -14.22 18.02
CA ARG A 7 -1.97 -13.75 19.11
C ARG A 7 -2.01 -14.68 20.33
N ASN A 8 -1.87 -15.98 20.10
CA ASN A 8 -1.90 -17.00 21.14
C ASN A 8 -0.50 -17.59 21.47
N LYS A 9 0.58 -16.84 21.15
CA LYS A 9 1.98 -17.28 21.38
C LYS A 9 2.21 -17.74 22.82
N SER A 10 1.77 -16.96 23.80
CA SER A 10 1.92 -17.31 25.21
C SER A 10 1.23 -18.63 25.56
N GLN A 11 -0.02 -18.82 25.11
CA GLN A 11 -0.77 -20.06 25.35
C GLN A 11 -0.09 -21.29 24.73
N ILE A 12 0.45 -21.14 23.50
CA ILE A 12 1.19 -22.21 22.82
C ILE A 12 2.45 -22.58 23.62
N LEU A 13 3.19 -21.59 24.10
CA LEU A 13 4.42 -21.80 24.87
C LEU A 13 4.15 -22.34 26.27
N GLU A 14 3.05 -21.95 26.91
CA GLU A 14 2.62 -22.48 28.19
C GLU A 14 2.24 -23.99 28.13
N SER A 15 1.60 -24.39 27.02
CA SER A 15 1.16 -25.76 26.82
C SER A 15 2.25 -26.72 26.33
N ASN A 16 3.24 -26.24 25.59
CA ASN A 16 4.28 -27.05 24.94
C ASN A 16 5.58 -26.24 24.75
N TYR A 17 6.21 -25.85 25.85
CA TYR A 17 7.47 -25.12 25.74
C TYR A 17 8.59 -26.01 25.19
N SER A 18 9.24 -25.52 24.15
CA SER A 18 10.55 -25.94 23.69
C SER A 18 11.27 -24.77 23.01
N ASP A 19 12.60 -24.77 23.08
CA ASP A 19 13.42 -23.74 22.43
C ASP A 19 13.16 -23.70 20.91
N SER A 20 12.99 -24.86 20.28
CA SER A 20 12.66 -24.98 18.87
C SER A 20 11.30 -24.34 18.53
N LEU A 21 10.29 -24.52 19.36
CA LEU A 21 8.97 -23.93 19.18
C LEU A 21 9.02 -22.40 19.35
N SER A 22 9.72 -21.95 20.39
CA SER A 22 9.91 -20.50 20.62
C SER A 22 10.61 -19.84 19.44
N LEU A 23 11.71 -20.42 18.96
CA LEU A 23 12.44 -19.92 17.79
C LEU A 23 11.59 -19.94 16.52
N THR A 24 10.79 -20.98 16.32
CA THR A 24 9.88 -21.06 15.16
C THR A 24 8.84 -19.94 15.18
N LEU A 25 8.21 -19.69 16.33
CA LEU A 25 7.23 -18.61 16.46
C LEU A 25 7.88 -17.23 16.25
N GLU A 26 9.10 -17.03 16.74
CA GLU A 26 9.84 -15.79 16.49
C GLU A 26 10.19 -15.61 15.01
N ALA A 27 10.63 -16.66 14.33
CA ALA A 27 10.91 -16.63 12.90
C ALA A 27 9.66 -16.28 12.08
N ILE A 28 8.50 -16.84 12.43
CA ILE A 28 7.21 -16.49 11.81
C ILE A 28 6.90 -15.00 12.02
N GLU A 29 7.04 -14.49 13.23
CA GLU A 29 6.78 -13.07 13.53
C GLU A 29 7.73 -12.13 12.76
N VAL A 30 9.02 -12.47 12.68
CA VAL A 30 10.00 -11.73 11.90
C VAL A 30 9.63 -11.75 10.43
N GLY A 31 9.26 -12.91 9.89
CA GLY A 31 8.78 -13.04 8.51
C GLY A 31 7.55 -12.15 8.22
N LEU A 32 6.53 -12.19 9.08
CA LEU A 32 5.34 -11.35 8.97
C LEU A 32 5.67 -9.85 9.04
N LYS A 33 6.58 -9.45 9.95
CA LYS A 33 7.01 -8.05 10.06
C LYS A 33 7.79 -7.58 8.83
N SER A 34 8.60 -8.45 8.25
CA SER A 34 9.43 -8.12 7.07
C SER A 34 8.59 -7.80 5.83
N VAL A 35 7.44 -8.43 5.66
CA VAL A 35 6.50 -8.20 4.54
C VAL A 35 5.40 -7.18 4.86
N ASN A 36 5.50 -6.48 5.98
CA ASN A 36 4.53 -5.44 6.33
C ASN A 36 4.55 -4.31 5.30
N PRO A 37 3.40 -3.98 4.64
CA PRO A 37 3.38 -2.98 3.58
C PRO A 37 3.92 -1.62 3.99
N ALA A 38 3.62 -1.17 5.22
CA ALA A 38 4.11 0.11 5.71
C ALA A 38 5.63 0.12 5.93
N SER A 39 6.20 -0.99 6.39
CA SER A 39 7.65 -1.15 6.55
C SER A 39 8.36 -1.19 5.20
N LEU A 40 7.81 -1.96 4.24
CA LEU A 40 8.33 -2.02 2.88
C LEU A 40 8.30 -0.64 2.22
N MET A 41 7.19 0.10 2.32
CA MET A 41 7.10 1.45 1.79
C MET A 41 8.16 2.39 2.40
N LYS A 42 8.37 2.35 3.72
CA LYS A 42 9.39 3.15 4.39
C LYS A 42 10.82 2.80 3.96
N ASN A 43 11.07 1.56 3.58
CA ASN A 43 12.38 1.12 3.08
C ASN A 43 12.58 1.53 1.63
N SER A 44 11.54 1.40 0.78
CA SER A 44 11.62 1.63 -0.66
C SER A 44 11.37 3.07 -1.08
N VAL A 45 10.77 3.92 -0.23
CA VAL A 45 10.46 5.31 -0.55
C VAL A 45 11.11 6.24 0.45
N LYS A 46 11.86 7.22 -0.05
CA LYS A 46 12.46 8.29 0.76
C LYS A 46 12.07 9.64 0.19
N PHE A 47 11.81 10.59 1.08
CA PHE A 47 11.54 11.97 0.70
C PHE A 47 12.37 12.92 1.55
N ARG A 48 13.24 13.69 0.91
CA ARG A 48 14.09 14.67 1.59
C ARG A 48 14.45 15.80 0.63
N ASN A 49 14.39 17.04 1.11
CA ASN A 49 14.79 18.24 0.34
C ASN A 49 14.11 18.31 -1.03
N ASP A 50 12.79 18.11 -1.08
CA ASP A 50 11.98 18.06 -2.31
C ASP A 50 12.40 16.98 -3.32
N CYS A 51 13.24 16.04 -2.92
CA CYS A 51 13.61 14.86 -3.72
C CYS A 51 12.83 13.64 -3.24
N LEU A 52 12.01 13.07 -4.11
CA LEU A 52 11.37 11.78 -3.94
C LEU A 52 12.25 10.70 -4.58
N ARG A 53 12.74 9.76 -3.78
CA ARG A 53 13.57 8.65 -4.22
C ARG A 53 12.85 7.33 -3.99
N ILE A 54 12.77 6.51 -5.02
CA ILE A 54 12.13 5.19 -4.99
C ILE A 54 13.19 4.14 -5.31
N PHE A 55 13.34 3.16 -4.41
CA PHE A 55 14.31 2.07 -4.52
C PHE A 55 13.62 0.80 -4.99
N ASP A 56 14.28 0.07 -5.87
CA ASP A 56 13.91 -1.30 -6.21
C ASP A 56 14.49 -2.31 -5.19
N TYR A 57 14.20 -3.60 -5.41
CA TYR A 57 14.68 -4.69 -4.55
C TYR A 57 16.20 -4.94 -4.67
N LYS A 58 16.88 -4.41 -5.71
CA LYS A 58 18.34 -4.47 -5.89
C LYS A 58 19.05 -3.26 -5.30
N GLY A 59 18.30 -2.29 -4.75
CA GLY A 59 18.85 -1.05 -4.20
C GLY A 59 19.12 0.02 -5.25
N MET A 60 18.74 -0.19 -6.52
CA MET A 60 18.76 0.87 -7.53
C MET A 60 17.62 1.85 -7.24
N SER A 61 17.80 3.12 -7.58
CA SER A 61 16.81 4.12 -7.29
C SER A 61 16.51 5.03 -8.49
N VAL A 62 15.25 5.49 -8.53
CA VAL A 62 14.83 6.59 -9.39
C VAL A 62 14.52 7.79 -8.52
N GLU A 63 14.93 8.97 -8.96
CA GLU A 63 14.77 10.22 -8.23
C GLU A 63 13.88 11.19 -9.01
N TYR A 64 13.02 11.87 -8.27
CA TYR A 64 12.13 12.91 -8.80
C TYR A 64 12.30 14.18 -7.98
N ASP A 65 12.68 15.27 -8.63
CA ASP A 65 12.61 16.61 -8.03
C ASP A 65 11.14 17.08 -8.02
N THR A 66 10.53 17.06 -6.83
CA THR A 66 9.11 17.39 -6.71
C THR A 66 8.80 18.86 -6.93
N ARG A 67 9.80 19.73 -7.03
CA ARG A 67 9.62 21.14 -7.46
C ARG A 67 9.24 21.22 -8.92
N LEU A 68 9.71 20.26 -9.74
CA LEU A 68 9.41 20.16 -11.17
C LEU A 68 8.11 19.39 -11.44
N ILE A 69 7.56 18.73 -10.43
CA ILE A 69 6.28 18.00 -10.53
C ILE A 69 5.14 18.93 -10.16
N GLY A 70 4.08 18.96 -10.99
CA GLY A 70 2.87 19.73 -10.74
C GLY A 70 2.12 19.16 -9.53
N SER A 71 1.55 17.99 -9.69
CA SER A 71 0.79 17.27 -8.65
C SER A 71 1.16 15.79 -8.62
N ILE A 72 0.94 15.13 -7.49
CA ILE A 72 1.05 13.69 -7.36
C ILE A 72 -0.36 13.12 -7.26
N TYR A 73 -0.69 12.18 -8.15
CA TYR A 73 -1.93 11.40 -8.11
C TYR A 73 -1.63 9.98 -7.65
N LEU A 74 -2.47 9.45 -6.76
CA LEU A 74 -2.31 8.11 -6.21
C LEU A 74 -3.42 7.20 -6.73
N VAL A 75 -3.07 6.08 -7.33
CA VAL A 75 -4.05 5.08 -7.79
C VAL A 75 -3.60 3.68 -7.37
N GLY A 76 -4.53 2.73 -7.37
CA GLY A 76 -4.14 1.36 -7.11
C GLY A 76 -5.26 0.42 -6.75
N ALA A 77 -4.91 -0.87 -6.72
CA ALA A 77 -5.80 -1.92 -6.27
C ALA A 77 -5.04 -3.06 -5.57
N GLY A 78 -5.69 -3.70 -4.62
CA GLY A 78 -5.14 -4.87 -3.93
C GLY A 78 -5.33 -4.84 -2.40
N LYS A 79 -5.03 -5.97 -1.77
CA LYS A 79 -5.24 -6.18 -0.31
C LYS A 79 -4.39 -5.26 0.56
N ALA A 80 -3.19 -4.89 0.10
CA ALA A 80 -2.24 -4.04 0.83
C ALA A 80 -2.25 -2.58 0.37
N THR A 81 -2.98 -2.24 -0.69
CA THR A 81 -2.92 -0.95 -1.38
C THR A 81 -3.26 0.22 -0.45
N ALA A 82 -4.29 0.08 0.41
CA ALA A 82 -4.62 1.12 1.39
C ALA A 82 -3.44 1.44 2.33
N ALA A 83 -2.79 0.40 2.86
CA ALA A 83 -1.65 0.58 3.76
C ALA A 83 -0.41 1.14 3.05
N MET A 84 -0.20 0.78 1.77
CA MET A 84 0.86 1.33 0.93
C MET A 84 0.63 2.82 0.66
N ALA A 85 -0.59 3.19 0.25
CA ALA A 85 -0.95 4.58 -0.04
C ALA A 85 -0.88 5.46 1.21
N ASP A 86 -1.42 5.02 2.36
CA ASP A 86 -1.30 5.73 3.63
C ASP A 86 0.16 5.95 4.04
N SER A 87 1.01 4.93 3.84
CA SER A 87 2.43 5.02 4.15
C SER A 87 3.15 6.00 3.21
N PHE A 88 2.84 5.96 1.92
CA PHE A 88 3.38 6.91 0.94
C PHE A 88 3.02 8.34 1.30
N ILE A 89 1.74 8.63 1.58
CA ILE A 89 1.26 9.95 2.00
C ILE A 89 1.99 10.44 3.25
N SER A 90 2.28 9.53 4.19
CA SER A 90 3.02 9.88 5.41
C SER A 90 4.51 10.18 5.20
N ILE A 91 5.11 9.64 4.12
CA ILE A 91 6.52 9.83 3.78
C ILE A 91 6.70 11.10 2.93
N VAL A 92 5.84 11.28 1.93
CA VAL A 92 5.89 12.42 1.03
C VAL A 92 5.15 13.61 1.64
N ASN A 93 5.61 14.81 1.38
CA ASN A 93 4.87 16.00 1.79
C ASN A 93 3.45 15.98 1.19
N SER A 94 2.44 15.81 2.05
CA SER A 94 1.04 15.67 1.65
C SER A 94 0.51 16.83 0.79
N ARG A 95 1.15 18.02 0.87
CA ARG A 95 0.78 19.18 0.03
C ARG A 95 0.98 18.94 -1.47
N LYS A 96 1.85 18.00 -1.85
CA LYS A 96 2.09 17.62 -3.26
C LYS A 96 1.12 16.55 -3.74
N VAL A 97 0.54 15.76 -2.83
CA VAL A 97 -0.48 14.76 -3.16
C VAL A 97 -1.81 15.46 -3.34
N LYS A 98 -2.28 15.51 -4.58
CA LYS A 98 -3.51 16.23 -4.92
C LYS A 98 -4.76 15.42 -4.64
N GLU A 99 -4.78 14.19 -5.13
CA GLU A 99 -5.95 13.31 -5.07
C GLU A 99 -5.53 11.85 -5.27
N GLY A 100 -6.29 10.92 -4.74
CA GLY A 100 -6.07 9.50 -4.99
C GLY A 100 -7.38 8.73 -5.13
N CYS A 101 -7.29 7.54 -5.76
CA CYS A 101 -8.40 6.60 -5.89
C CYS A 101 -7.87 5.17 -5.82
N VAL A 102 -8.35 4.38 -4.85
CA VAL A 102 -7.90 3.01 -4.65
C VAL A 102 -9.07 2.06 -4.49
N THR A 103 -8.91 0.83 -4.99
CA THR A 103 -9.89 -0.24 -4.81
C THR A 103 -9.30 -1.34 -3.94
N VAL A 104 -9.98 -1.66 -2.85
CA VAL A 104 -9.52 -2.58 -1.81
C VAL A 104 -10.64 -3.56 -1.42
N PRO A 105 -10.33 -4.71 -0.79
CA PRO A 105 -11.36 -5.61 -0.29
C PRO A 105 -12.30 -4.95 0.70
N TYR A 106 -13.52 -5.48 0.81
CA TYR A 106 -14.48 -5.07 1.83
C TYR A 106 -13.86 -5.10 3.23
N GLY A 107 -14.23 -4.12 4.05
CA GLY A 107 -13.72 -3.98 5.43
C GLY A 107 -12.35 -3.31 5.56
N ILE A 108 -11.68 -2.98 4.45
CA ILE A 108 -10.43 -2.22 4.45
C ILE A 108 -10.73 -0.73 4.29
N ASN A 109 -10.12 0.07 5.14
CA ASN A 109 -10.22 1.52 5.12
C ASN A 109 -8.85 2.17 5.08
N MET A 110 -8.77 3.40 4.62
CA MET A 110 -7.60 4.27 4.70
C MET A 110 -7.72 5.23 5.87
N LYS A 111 -6.59 5.68 6.37
CA LYS A 111 -6.49 6.73 7.40
C LYS A 111 -6.54 8.11 6.77
N SER A 112 -5.92 8.25 5.59
CA SER A 112 -5.89 9.50 4.86
C SER A 112 -7.19 9.72 4.08
N ASN A 113 -7.70 10.95 4.12
CA ASN A 113 -8.83 11.40 3.33
C ASN A 113 -8.43 11.91 1.91
N LEU A 114 -7.14 11.84 1.57
CA LEU A 114 -6.65 12.24 0.24
C LEU A 114 -6.97 11.21 -0.85
N CYS A 115 -7.37 9.99 -0.47
CA CYS A 115 -7.75 8.97 -1.43
C CYS A 115 -9.20 8.56 -1.24
N LEU A 116 -9.95 8.54 -2.35
CA LEU A 116 -11.26 7.92 -2.42
C LEU A 116 -11.08 6.39 -2.41
N VAL A 117 -11.66 5.73 -1.43
CA VAL A 117 -11.62 4.27 -1.29
C VAL A 117 -12.88 3.66 -1.89
N THR A 118 -12.70 2.68 -2.76
CA THR A 118 -13.78 1.81 -3.23
C THR A 118 -13.56 0.42 -2.66
N ASN A 119 -14.54 -0.12 -1.93
CA ASN A 119 -14.52 -1.49 -1.45
C ASN A 119 -15.17 -2.40 -2.47
N ALA A 120 -14.51 -3.50 -2.84
CA ALA A 120 -14.96 -4.46 -3.84
C ALA A 120 -14.70 -5.91 -3.41
N ALA A 121 -15.36 -6.86 -4.07
CA ALA A 121 -15.21 -8.27 -3.77
C ALA A 121 -13.87 -8.84 -4.26
N HIS A 122 -13.38 -9.82 -3.52
CA HIS A 122 -12.20 -10.61 -3.83
C HIS A 122 -12.38 -12.01 -3.19
N PRO A 123 -12.07 -13.11 -3.87
CA PRO A 123 -11.34 -13.22 -5.15
C PRO A 123 -12.21 -13.09 -6.41
N VAL A 124 -13.53 -13.16 -6.29
CA VAL A 124 -14.45 -13.01 -7.42
C VAL A 124 -14.82 -11.55 -7.59
N PRO A 125 -14.58 -10.95 -8.79
CA PRO A 125 -14.91 -9.56 -9.05
C PRO A 125 -16.42 -9.27 -8.91
N ASP A 126 -16.75 -8.05 -8.52
CA ASP A 126 -18.11 -7.53 -8.48
C ASP A 126 -18.25 -6.18 -9.20
N SER A 127 -19.47 -5.66 -9.25
CA SER A 127 -19.76 -4.36 -9.85
C SER A 127 -19.02 -3.20 -9.19
N ASN A 128 -18.71 -3.30 -7.89
CA ASN A 128 -17.96 -2.28 -7.19
C ASN A 128 -16.52 -2.19 -7.67
N GLY A 129 -15.91 -3.32 -8.06
CA GLY A 129 -14.60 -3.33 -8.71
C GLY A 129 -14.60 -2.52 -10.02
N ILE A 130 -15.64 -2.68 -10.84
CA ILE A 130 -15.82 -1.89 -12.07
C ILE A 130 -15.98 -0.39 -11.75
N VAL A 131 -16.77 -0.06 -10.74
CA VAL A 131 -16.95 1.33 -10.29
C VAL A 131 -15.61 1.92 -9.83
N GLY A 132 -14.85 1.17 -9.03
CA GLY A 132 -13.51 1.57 -8.58
C GLY A 132 -12.55 1.84 -9.73
N THR A 133 -12.51 0.93 -10.71
CA THR A 133 -11.67 1.09 -11.91
C THR A 133 -12.06 2.32 -12.73
N LYS A 134 -13.36 2.53 -12.98
CA LYS A 134 -13.84 3.72 -13.69
C LYS A 134 -13.46 5.02 -12.96
N ARG A 135 -13.48 5.03 -11.62
CA ARG A 135 -13.02 6.17 -10.82
C ARG A 135 -11.52 6.42 -10.99
N ILE A 136 -10.71 5.36 -11.02
CA ILE A 136 -9.27 5.44 -11.27
C ILE A 136 -9.02 6.05 -12.67
N VAL A 137 -9.68 5.54 -13.72
CA VAL A 137 -9.55 6.07 -15.08
C VAL A 137 -9.92 7.55 -15.12
N LYS A 138 -11.09 7.92 -14.57
CA LYS A 138 -11.54 9.32 -14.51
C LYS A 138 -10.57 10.22 -13.74
N LEU A 139 -9.91 9.71 -12.72
CA LEU A 139 -8.88 10.46 -12.00
C LEU A 139 -7.66 10.69 -12.87
N LEU A 140 -7.22 9.66 -13.60
CA LEU A 140 -6.05 9.73 -14.48
C LEU A 140 -6.25 10.68 -15.67
N GLU A 141 -7.49 10.88 -16.14
CA GLU A 141 -7.83 11.87 -17.17
C GLU A 141 -7.55 13.32 -16.74
N LYS A 142 -7.46 13.57 -15.42
CA LYS A 142 -7.10 14.90 -14.88
C LYS A 142 -5.60 15.16 -14.88
N ALA A 143 -4.79 14.11 -14.94
CA ALA A 143 -3.34 14.24 -14.90
C ALA A 143 -2.79 14.73 -16.23
N ASN A 144 -1.75 15.54 -16.17
CA ASN A 144 -1.05 16.08 -17.32
C ASN A 144 0.43 15.65 -17.32
N LYS A 145 1.16 15.98 -18.37
CA LYS A 145 2.56 15.56 -18.57
C LYS A 145 3.54 15.99 -17.47
N ASN A 146 3.17 16.97 -16.65
CA ASN A 146 4.02 17.47 -15.57
C ASN A 146 3.64 16.84 -14.22
N ASP A 147 2.59 16.01 -14.17
CA ASP A 147 2.15 15.35 -12.95
C ASP A 147 2.81 13.98 -12.80
N LEU A 148 2.93 13.52 -11.56
CA LEU A 148 3.39 12.18 -11.24
C LEU A 148 2.21 11.31 -10.82
N VAL A 149 2.05 10.17 -11.49
CA VAL A 149 1.11 9.14 -11.08
C VAL A 149 1.87 8.04 -10.35
N VAL A 150 1.47 7.75 -9.11
CA VAL A 150 1.99 6.63 -8.32
C VAL A 150 0.93 5.56 -8.23
N MET A 151 1.23 4.37 -8.78
CA MET A 151 0.32 3.24 -8.78
C MET A 151 0.76 2.18 -7.77
N PHE A 152 -0.14 1.85 -6.83
CA PHE A 152 0.07 0.79 -5.84
C PHE A 152 -0.65 -0.48 -6.28
N LEU A 153 0.11 -1.53 -6.54
CA LEU A 153 -0.43 -2.85 -6.88
C LEU A 153 -0.01 -3.87 -5.83
N SER A 154 -0.96 -4.66 -5.38
CA SER A 154 -0.70 -5.76 -4.46
C SER A 154 -1.58 -6.96 -4.77
N GLY A 155 -1.43 -8.06 -4.04
CA GLY A 155 -2.21 -9.28 -4.28
C GLY A 155 -3.71 -9.03 -4.31
N GLY A 156 -4.37 -9.58 -5.34
CA GLY A 156 -5.82 -9.41 -5.57
C GLY A 156 -6.19 -8.26 -6.51
N ALA A 157 -5.23 -7.48 -7.02
CA ALA A 157 -5.50 -6.32 -7.87
C ALA A 157 -6.34 -6.66 -9.11
N SER A 158 -6.10 -7.78 -9.78
CA SER A 158 -6.87 -8.20 -10.98
C SER A 158 -8.36 -8.36 -10.70
N ALA A 159 -8.73 -8.89 -9.53
CA ALA A 159 -10.14 -9.02 -9.15
C ALA A 159 -10.75 -7.69 -8.69
N LEU A 160 -9.95 -6.85 -8.05
CA LEU A 160 -10.39 -5.58 -7.47
C LEU A 160 -10.43 -4.43 -8.48
N MET A 161 -9.80 -4.60 -9.65
CA MET A 161 -9.74 -3.58 -10.70
C MET A 161 -10.09 -4.15 -12.08
N PRO A 162 -11.27 -4.80 -12.23
CA PRO A 162 -11.74 -5.27 -13.52
C PRO A 162 -12.22 -4.11 -14.38
N LEU A 163 -11.97 -4.20 -15.70
CA LEU A 163 -12.54 -3.31 -16.71
C LEU A 163 -12.87 -4.14 -17.96
N PRO A 164 -14.06 -4.77 -18.00
CA PRO A 164 -14.50 -5.54 -19.15
C PRO A 164 -14.85 -4.65 -20.33
#